data_bc03090f4ca5c9d2bb5ac029840842f1
#
_entry.id   bc03090f4ca5c9d2bb5ac029840842f1
#
_cell.length_a   1.000
_cell.length_b   1.000
_cell.length_c   1.000
_cell.angle_alpha   90.00
_cell.angle_beta   90.00
_cell.angle_gamma   90.00
#
_symmetry.space_group_name_H-M   'P 1'
#
loop_
_entity.id
_entity.type
_entity.pdbx_description
1 polymer ?
#
loop_
_entity_poly.entity_id
_entity_poly.type
_entity_poly.pdbx_seq_one_letter_code
_entity_poly.pdbx_strand_id
1 'polypeptide(L)'
;MIRLIDIQKSYDNGTKALKGVNLRIDDGEFVFLVGPSGSGKSTILKLITAEIAPTGGRLMVNGYNLNNIRPRQVPYMRRTLGVIFQDFRLIEKKTVRENLTFAMRAVGASPREIRKRVPYVLELVGLDQKGDRKPNQLSGGEQQRVAI
;
A
#
# COMPACT_ATOMS: atom_id res chain seq x y z
N MET A 1 5.66 -4.38 12.51
CA MET A 1 5.30 -3.41 13.60
C MET A 1 5.28 -1.99 13.06
N ILE A 2 4.23 -1.20 13.40
CA ILE A 2 4.08 0.23 13.06
C ILE A 2 3.97 1.02 14.37
N ARG A 3 4.70 2.14 14.49
CA ARG A 3 4.70 2.97 15.69
C ARG A 3 4.71 4.45 15.36
N LEU A 4 3.68 5.16 15.79
CA LEU A 4 3.52 6.60 15.75
C LEU A 4 3.66 7.14 17.18
N ILE A 5 4.51 8.13 17.38
CA ILE A 5 4.73 8.77 18.69
C ILE A 5 4.60 10.27 18.47
N ASP A 6 3.56 10.87 19.07
CA ASP A 6 3.25 12.31 19.00
C ASP A 6 3.25 12.82 17.54
N ILE A 7 2.70 12.04 16.62
CA ILE A 7 2.73 12.39 15.19
C ILE A 7 1.87 13.60 14.91
N GLN A 8 2.51 14.57 14.28
CA GLN A 8 1.89 15.81 13.82
C GLN A 8 2.02 15.91 12.30
N LYS A 9 0.98 16.39 11.65
CA LYS A 9 0.99 16.71 10.22
C LYS A 9 0.19 17.96 9.93
N SER A 10 0.91 18.98 9.47
CA SER A 10 0.33 20.19 8.89
C SER A 10 0.62 20.20 7.39
N TYR A 11 -0.35 20.62 6.60
CA TYR A 11 -0.22 20.86 5.15
C TYR A 11 0.10 22.33 4.88
N ASP A 12 0.64 22.64 3.70
CA ASP A 12 1.06 23.99 3.32
C ASP A 12 -0.11 25.00 3.29
N ASN A 13 -1.33 24.52 3.13
CA ASN A 13 -2.55 25.34 3.24
C ASN A 13 -2.96 25.65 4.70
N GLY A 14 -2.13 25.34 5.68
CA GLY A 14 -2.38 25.58 7.10
C GLY A 14 -3.24 24.52 7.80
N THR A 15 -3.76 23.51 7.09
CA THR A 15 -4.59 22.45 7.68
C THR A 15 -3.74 21.55 8.60
N LYS A 16 -4.07 21.52 9.89
CA LYS A 16 -3.48 20.59 10.87
C LYS A 16 -4.25 19.27 10.86
N ALA A 17 -3.82 18.33 10.04
CA ALA A 17 -4.51 17.05 9.85
C ALA A 17 -4.27 16.07 11.01
N LEU A 18 -3.11 16.11 11.65
CA LEU A 18 -2.78 15.31 12.83
C LEU A 18 -2.15 16.22 13.90
N LYS A 19 -2.57 16.05 15.18
CA LYS A 19 -2.25 16.93 16.29
C LYS A 19 -1.64 16.17 17.48
N GLY A 20 -0.69 15.27 17.23
CA GLY A 20 -0.06 14.49 18.29
C GLY A 20 -0.67 13.08 18.42
N VAL A 21 -0.73 12.34 17.31
CA VAL A 21 -1.29 10.98 17.28
C VAL A 21 -0.27 9.98 17.80
N ASN A 22 -0.71 9.15 18.76
CA ASN A 22 0.01 7.99 19.25
C ASN A 22 -0.71 6.72 18.82
N LEU A 23 0.01 5.83 18.12
CA LEU A 23 -0.51 4.55 17.63
C LEU A 23 0.61 3.52 17.64
N ARG A 24 0.32 2.32 18.11
CA ARG A 24 1.20 1.17 17.98
C ARG A 24 0.39 0.01 17.40
N ILE A 25 0.94 -0.64 16.41
CA ILE A 25 0.40 -1.86 15.81
C ILE A 25 1.54 -2.88 15.81
N ASP A 26 1.38 -3.92 16.57
CA ASP A 26 2.37 -5.01 16.64
C ASP A 26 2.16 -6.03 15.50
N ASP A 27 3.12 -6.92 15.30
CA ASP A 27 3.02 -7.95 14.27
C ASP A 27 1.92 -8.95 14.65
N GLY A 28 1.07 -9.29 13.67
CA GLY A 28 -0.08 -10.18 13.86
C GLY A 28 -1.35 -9.50 14.39
N GLU A 29 -1.31 -8.22 14.72
CA GLU A 29 -2.51 -7.49 15.13
C GLU A 29 -3.41 -7.15 13.94
N PHE A 30 -4.72 -7.17 14.19
CA PHE A 30 -5.75 -6.69 13.28
C PHE A 30 -6.40 -5.43 13.85
N VAL A 31 -6.23 -4.30 13.19
CA VAL A 31 -6.62 -2.98 13.70
C VAL A 31 -7.56 -2.27 12.73
N PHE A 32 -8.68 -1.75 13.24
CA PHE A 32 -9.55 -0.84 12.52
C PHE A 32 -9.23 0.61 12.84
N LEU A 33 -8.98 1.43 11.82
CA LEU A 33 -8.89 2.87 11.94
C LEU A 33 -10.24 3.51 11.60
N VAL A 34 -10.99 3.88 12.61
CA VAL A 34 -12.36 4.42 12.47
C VAL A 34 -12.42 5.91 12.80
N GLY A 35 -13.40 6.61 12.25
CA GLY A 35 -13.62 8.03 12.51
C GLY A 35 -14.36 8.73 11.36
N PRO A 36 -14.87 9.94 11.56
CA PRO A 36 -15.59 10.71 10.53
C PRO A 36 -14.68 11.07 9.33
N SER A 37 -15.30 11.53 8.25
CA SER A 37 -14.53 12.10 7.12
C SER A 37 -13.68 13.27 7.60
N GLY A 38 -12.47 13.40 7.09
CA GLY A 38 -11.53 14.47 7.48
C GLY A 38 -10.79 14.24 8.81
N SER A 39 -11.05 13.15 9.56
CA SER A 39 -10.37 12.88 10.85
C SER A 39 -8.89 12.48 10.74
N GLY A 40 -8.29 12.49 9.55
CA GLY A 40 -6.87 12.20 9.37
C GLY A 40 -6.52 10.75 9.02
N LYS A 41 -7.50 9.84 8.85
CA LYS A 41 -7.26 8.42 8.52
C LYS A 41 -6.38 8.24 7.28
N SER A 42 -6.74 8.89 6.19
CA SER A 42 -5.95 8.84 4.94
C SER A 42 -4.57 9.47 5.10
N THR A 43 -4.44 10.49 5.98
CA THR A 43 -3.14 11.10 6.30
C THR A 43 -2.23 10.10 7.03
N ILE A 44 -2.77 9.33 7.97
CA ILE A 44 -2.02 8.27 8.66
C ILE A 44 -1.54 7.23 7.66
N LEU A 45 -2.41 6.75 6.75
CA LEU A 45 -2.01 5.78 5.72
C LEU A 45 -0.91 6.34 4.80
N LYS A 46 -1.03 7.59 4.34
CA LYS A 46 0.00 8.26 3.52
C LYS A 46 1.35 8.41 4.26
N LEU A 47 1.32 8.63 5.56
CA LEU A 47 2.53 8.65 6.39
C LEU A 47 3.16 7.26 6.48
N ILE A 48 2.39 6.21 6.76
CA ILE A 48 2.85 4.82 6.86
C ILE A 48 3.47 4.35 5.53
N THR A 49 2.88 4.73 4.39
CA THR A 49 3.40 4.41 3.05
C THR A 49 4.54 5.33 2.58
N ALA A 50 4.96 6.28 3.42
CA ALA A 50 5.95 7.32 3.07
C ALA A 50 5.60 8.10 1.79
N GLU A 51 4.31 8.33 1.52
CA GLU A 51 3.85 9.25 0.46
C GLU A 51 4.05 10.70 0.90
N ILE A 52 3.92 10.97 2.21
CA ILE A 52 4.18 12.26 2.84
C ILE A 52 5.04 12.07 4.09
N ALA A 53 5.77 13.09 4.48
CA ALA A 53 6.53 13.11 5.73
C ALA A 53 5.71 13.74 6.87
N PRO A 54 5.89 13.31 8.14
CA PRO A 54 5.34 14.01 9.29
C PRO A 54 5.98 15.38 9.46
N THR A 55 5.28 16.34 10.08
CA THR A 55 5.81 17.64 10.45
C THR A 55 6.35 17.66 11.88
N GLY A 56 5.99 16.68 12.70
CA GLY A 56 6.49 16.48 14.05
C GLY A 56 6.22 15.05 14.54
N GLY A 57 6.84 14.72 15.67
CA GLY A 57 6.75 13.39 16.26
C GLY A 57 7.75 12.40 15.65
N ARG A 58 7.54 11.10 15.92
CA ARG A 58 8.42 10.01 15.50
C ARG A 58 7.62 8.88 14.87
N LEU A 59 7.98 8.48 13.63
CA LEU A 59 7.30 7.45 12.85
C LEU A 59 8.25 6.31 12.50
N MET A 60 7.89 5.11 12.93
CA MET A 60 8.60 3.87 12.63
C MET A 60 7.68 2.89 11.91
N VAL A 61 8.13 2.28 10.82
CA VAL A 61 7.40 1.27 10.06
C VAL A 61 8.35 0.14 9.71
N ASN A 62 8.07 -1.06 10.19
CA ASN A 62 8.85 -2.28 9.92
C ASN A 62 10.37 -2.09 10.06
N GLY A 63 10.80 -1.41 11.15
CA GLY A 63 12.20 -1.11 11.43
C GLY A 63 12.76 0.14 10.74
N TYR A 64 12.03 0.76 9.82
CA TYR A 64 12.44 1.99 9.16
C TYR A 64 11.97 3.23 9.95
N ASN A 65 12.88 4.18 10.20
CA ASN A 65 12.54 5.49 10.74
C ASN A 65 12.16 6.43 9.58
N LEU A 66 10.85 6.73 9.44
CA LEU A 66 10.36 7.52 8.31
C LEU A 66 10.60 9.03 8.44
N ASN A 67 11.00 9.52 9.62
CA ASN A 67 11.38 10.92 9.77
C ASN A 67 12.66 11.28 8.99
N ASN A 68 13.58 10.31 8.87
CA ASN A 68 14.90 10.49 8.27
C ASN A 68 15.18 9.47 7.16
N ILE A 69 14.14 8.86 6.60
CA ILE A 69 14.29 7.86 5.54
C ILE A 69 14.87 8.54 4.28
N ARG A 70 15.94 7.97 3.74
CA ARG A 70 16.53 8.45 2.49
C ARG A 70 15.64 8.03 1.32
N PRO A 71 15.50 8.85 0.24
CA PRO A 71 14.68 8.50 -0.92
C PRO A 71 14.98 7.12 -1.51
N ARG A 72 16.25 6.71 -1.51
CA ARG A 72 16.70 5.39 -1.98
C ARG A 72 16.21 4.22 -1.11
N GLN A 73 15.85 4.46 0.15
CA GLN A 73 15.36 3.43 1.07
C GLN A 73 13.83 3.25 1.00
N VAL A 74 13.10 4.27 0.54
CA VAL A 74 11.62 4.24 0.44
C VAL A 74 11.11 3.03 -0.36
N PRO A 75 11.66 2.66 -1.54
CA PRO A 75 11.21 1.47 -2.25
C PRO A 75 11.40 0.17 -1.46
N TYR A 76 12.47 0.05 -0.69
CA TYR A 76 12.71 -1.14 0.15
C TYR A 76 11.74 -1.21 1.32
N MET A 77 11.48 -0.08 1.98
CA MET A 77 10.47 0.00 3.03
C MET A 77 9.08 -0.36 2.49
N ARG A 78 8.67 0.19 1.34
CA ARG A 78 7.38 -0.13 0.72
C ARG A 78 7.23 -1.60 0.35
N ARG A 79 8.30 -2.32 0.02
CA ARG A 79 8.26 -3.77 -0.22
C ARG A 79 7.91 -4.58 1.03
N THR A 80 8.02 -4.01 2.22
CA THR A 80 7.59 -4.65 3.47
C THR A 80 6.11 -4.45 3.79
N LEU A 81 5.39 -3.71 2.93
CA LEU A 81 3.97 -3.39 3.07
C LEU A 81 3.17 -3.97 1.91
N GLY A 82 2.04 -4.59 2.20
CA GLY A 82 0.98 -4.84 1.22
C GLY A 82 -0.09 -3.75 1.38
N VAL A 83 -0.33 -2.96 0.34
CA VAL A 83 -1.32 -1.87 0.37
C VAL A 83 -2.37 -2.11 -0.69
N ILE A 84 -3.63 -2.24 -0.27
CA ILE A 84 -4.78 -2.33 -1.15
C ILE A 84 -5.46 -0.97 -1.17
N PHE A 85 -5.50 -0.35 -2.35
CA PHE A 85 -6.11 0.97 -2.54
C PHE A 85 -7.59 0.84 -2.89
N GLN A 86 -8.39 1.80 -2.47
CA GLN A 86 -9.82 1.85 -2.78
C GLN A 86 -10.09 1.99 -4.29
N ASP A 87 -9.20 2.65 -5.01
CA ASP A 87 -9.23 2.84 -6.47
C ASP A 87 -8.45 1.75 -7.24
N PHE A 88 -8.13 0.64 -6.57
CA PHE A 88 -7.39 -0.54 -7.05
C PHE A 88 -6.01 -0.25 -7.64
N ARG A 89 -5.75 0.90 -8.20
CA ARG A 89 -4.51 1.36 -8.86
C ARG A 89 -3.91 0.37 -9.86
N LEU A 90 -4.78 -0.32 -10.59
CA LEU A 90 -4.35 -1.19 -11.67
C LEU A 90 -3.85 -0.34 -12.85
N ILE A 91 -2.83 -0.85 -13.54
CA ILE A 91 -2.29 -0.19 -14.74
C ILE A 91 -3.24 -0.51 -15.90
N GLU A 92 -4.07 0.46 -16.30
CA GLU A 92 -5.15 0.28 -17.26
C GLU A 92 -4.70 -0.23 -18.65
N LYS A 93 -3.49 0.17 -19.08
CA LYS A 93 -2.92 -0.23 -20.37
C LYS A 93 -2.37 -1.66 -20.37
N LYS A 94 -2.27 -2.30 -19.23
CA LYS A 94 -1.75 -3.65 -19.04
C LYS A 94 -2.86 -4.65 -18.78
N THR A 95 -2.65 -5.90 -19.21
CA THR A 95 -3.54 -7.00 -18.86
C THR A 95 -3.46 -7.33 -17.37
N VAL A 96 -4.40 -8.15 -16.87
CA VAL A 96 -4.38 -8.66 -15.49
C VAL A 96 -3.06 -9.38 -15.21
N ARG A 97 -2.65 -10.28 -16.10
CA ARG A 97 -1.38 -11.02 -16.01
C ARG A 97 -0.17 -10.08 -15.96
N GLU A 98 -0.18 -9.03 -16.76
CA GLU A 98 0.90 -8.04 -16.77
C GLU A 98 0.93 -7.17 -15.51
N ASN A 99 -0.23 -6.85 -14.92
CA ASN A 99 -0.33 -6.15 -13.64
C ASN A 99 0.30 -6.97 -12.51
N LEU A 100 -0.07 -8.25 -12.40
CA LEU A 100 0.52 -9.17 -11.43
C LEU A 100 2.03 -9.35 -11.65
N THR A 101 2.44 -9.53 -12.91
CA THR A 101 3.86 -9.61 -13.27
C THR A 101 4.63 -8.37 -12.86
N PHE A 102 4.06 -7.19 -13.09
CA PHE A 102 4.66 -5.92 -12.69
C PHE A 102 4.83 -5.82 -11.17
N ALA A 103 3.80 -6.15 -10.40
CA ALA A 103 3.85 -6.15 -8.94
C ALA A 103 4.93 -7.11 -8.41
N MET A 104 5.00 -8.32 -8.94
CA MET A 104 6.02 -9.30 -8.55
C MET A 104 7.45 -8.82 -8.89
N ARG A 105 7.66 -8.20 -10.05
CA ARG A 105 8.96 -7.59 -10.41
C ARG A 105 9.33 -6.47 -9.47
N ALA A 106 8.37 -5.63 -9.08
CA ALA A 106 8.61 -4.52 -8.16
C ALA A 106 9.12 -4.98 -6.79
N VAL A 107 8.71 -6.16 -6.32
CA VAL A 107 9.22 -6.77 -5.07
C VAL A 107 10.47 -7.63 -5.28
N GLY A 108 10.98 -7.76 -6.51
CA GLY A 108 12.23 -8.44 -6.81
C GLY A 108 12.08 -9.93 -7.17
N ALA A 109 10.88 -10.40 -7.49
CA ALA A 109 10.67 -11.79 -7.89
C ALA A 109 11.39 -12.15 -9.20
N SER A 110 11.98 -13.33 -9.25
CA SER A 110 12.66 -13.85 -10.43
C SER A 110 11.67 -14.21 -11.55
N PRO A 111 12.12 -14.27 -12.84
CA PRO A 111 11.26 -14.72 -13.92
C PRO A 111 10.68 -16.12 -13.74
N ARG A 112 11.39 -17.01 -13.04
CA ARG A 112 10.94 -18.37 -12.74
C ARG A 112 9.78 -18.35 -11.73
N GLU A 113 9.90 -17.55 -10.68
CA GLU A 113 8.83 -17.37 -9.67
C GLU A 113 7.60 -16.73 -10.28
N ILE A 114 7.75 -15.70 -11.12
CA ILE A 114 6.64 -15.04 -11.80
C ILE A 114 5.87 -16.03 -12.69
N ARG A 115 6.56 -16.83 -13.50
CA ARG A 115 5.93 -17.83 -14.37
C ARG A 115 5.12 -18.87 -13.59
N LYS A 116 5.57 -19.23 -12.38
CA LYS A 116 4.86 -20.19 -11.51
C LYS A 116 3.72 -19.52 -10.73
N ARG A 117 3.96 -18.33 -10.17
CA ARG A 117 3.06 -17.71 -9.20
C ARG A 117 1.86 -17.00 -9.85
N VAL A 118 2.06 -16.34 -11.00
CA VAL A 118 0.99 -15.59 -11.66
C VAL A 118 -0.20 -16.48 -12.06
N PRO A 119 -0.02 -17.61 -12.74
CA PRO A 119 -1.15 -18.52 -13.03
C PRO A 119 -1.83 -19.03 -11.76
N TYR A 120 -1.07 -19.41 -10.75
CA TYR A 120 -1.62 -19.88 -9.48
C TYR A 120 -2.48 -18.84 -8.78
N VAL A 121 -2.02 -17.57 -8.74
CA VAL A 121 -2.80 -16.49 -8.12
C VAL A 121 -4.07 -16.21 -8.91
N LEU A 122 -4.02 -16.23 -10.24
CA LEU A 122 -5.20 -16.06 -11.09
C LEU A 122 -6.26 -17.14 -10.82
N GLU A 123 -5.84 -18.37 -10.69
CA GLU A 123 -6.72 -19.50 -10.34
C GLU A 123 -7.33 -19.30 -8.95
N LEU A 124 -6.50 -18.95 -7.95
CA LEU A 124 -6.93 -18.75 -6.56
C LEU A 124 -8.02 -17.69 -6.42
N VAL A 125 -7.99 -16.63 -7.24
CA VAL A 125 -9.00 -15.55 -7.23
C VAL A 125 -10.10 -15.73 -8.27
N GLY A 126 -10.14 -16.86 -8.97
CA GLY A 126 -11.15 -17.19 -10.01
C GLY A 126 -11.08 -16.29 -11.24
N LEU A 127 -9.87 -15.94 -11.67
CA LEU A 127 -9.60 -15.09 -12.84
C LEU A 127 -8.65 -15.75 -13.85
N ASP A 128 -8.52 -17.07 -13.82
CA ASP A 128 -7.65 -17.86 -14.70
C ASP A 128 -7.96 -17.60 -16.19
N GLN A 129 -9.26 -17.53 -16.55
CA GLN A 129 -9.74 -17.24 -17.91
C GLN A 129 -9.69 -15.74 -18.29
N LYS A 130 -9.35 -14.87 -17.35
CA LYS A 130 -9.34 -13.42 -17.54
C LYS A 130 -7.94 -12.79 -17.45
N GLY A 131 -6.91 -13.63 -17.42
CA GLY A 131 -5.52 -13.18 -17.30
C GLY A 131 -5.07 -12.21 -18.40
N ASP A 132 -5.62 -12.35 -19.60
CA ASP A 132 -5.29 -11.53 -20.78
C ASP A 132 -6.26 -10.35 -21.00
N ARG A 133 -7.24 -10.17 -20.12
CA ARG A 133 -8.15 -9.03 -20.12
C ARG A 133 -7.47 -7.80 -19.50
N LYS A 134 -7.90 -6.60 -19.93
CA LYS A 134 -7.50 -5.33 -19.31
C LYS A 134 -8.44 -4.97 -18.15
N PRO A 135 -8.02 -4.11 -17.20
CA PRO A 135 -8.84 -3.72 -16.05
C PRO A 135 -10.24 -3.21 -16.43
N ASN A 136 -10.38 -2.43 -17.50
CA ASN A 136 -11.66 -1.91 -17.99
C ASN A 136 -12.61 -2.98 -18.54
N GLN A 137 -12.15 -4.20 -18.72
CA GLN A 137 -12.95 -5.36 -19.15
C GLN A 137 -13.37 -6.25 -17.96
N LEU A 138 -13.10 -5.82 -16.74
CA LEU A 138 -13.42 -6.50 -15.49
C LEU A 138 -14.48 -5.73 -14.71
N SER A 139 -15.33 -6.45 -13.98
CA SER A 139 -16.19 -5.85 -12.95
C SER A 139 -15.37 -5.27 -11.81
N GLY A 140 -15.94 -4.35 -11.01
CA GLY A 140 -15.26 -3.77 -9.86
C GLY A 140 -14.77 -4.81 -8.85
N GLY A 141 -15.57 -5.85 -8.58
CA GLY A 141 -15.16 -6.95 -7.70
C GLY A 141 -14.01 -7.79 -8.27
N GLU A 142 -13.95 -7.97 -9.60
CA GLU A 142 -12.80 -8.63 -10.24
C GLU A 142 -11.54 -7.79 -10.19
N GLN A 143 -11.66 -6.48 -10.44
CA GLN A 143 -10.54 -5.55 -10.29
C GLN A 143 -10.00 -5.54 -8.84
N GLN A 144 -10.89 -5.58 -7.85
CA GLN A 144 -10.50 -5.70 -6.45
C GLN A 144 -9.73 -6.98 -6.16
N ARG A 145 -10.18 -8.13 -6.69
CA ARG A 145 -9.46 -9.41 -6.53
C ARG A 145 -8.09 -9.40 -7.21
N VAL A 146 -7.91 -8.65 -8.29
CA VAL A 146 -6.58 -8.46 -8.90
C VAL A 146 -5.68 -7.60 -8.04
N ALA A 147 -6.25 -6.62 -7.32
CA ALA A 147 -5.50 -5.66 -6.50
C ALA A 147 -5.05 -6.22 -5.13
N ILE A 148 -5.67 -7.32 -4.67
CA ILE A 148 -5.34 -8.03 -3.43
C ILE A 148 -4.14 -8.96 -3.64
#